data_ac815cb58892efb34177aaa66bb09bc9
#
_entry.id   ac815cb58892efb34177aaa66bb09bc9
#
_cell.length_a   1.000
_cell.length_b   1.000
_cell.length_c   1.000
_cell.angle_alpha   90.00
_cell.angle_beta   90.00
_cell.angle_gamma   90.00
#
_symmetry.space_group_name_H-M   'P 1'
#
loop_
_entity.id
_entity.type
_entity.pdbx_description
1 polymer ?
#
loop_
_entity_poly.entity_id
_entity_poly.type
_entity_poly.pdbx_seq_one_letter_code
_entity_poly.pdbx_strand_id
1 'polypeptide(L)'
;MEKDTAIGSQILKEAREWLQAIIVALIVAMLTHIFIVQPTRVSGESMEDTLHNGDFLLISKWSHVMRDIPNYEDIVIIDSRVQRERSWKDDVMEPLMNYASVVVPSLQGHDVWVKRVIGRPGDTLEFKEGHVWRNGTKLNEMYTKKETMKFERSLPITVPEGHVFVMGDNRNHSSDSRFIGFVPADHVLGKLAYHIRNPF
;
A
#
# COMPACT_ATOMS: atom_id res chain seq x y z
N MET A 1 -51.15 -22.19 -24.30
CA MET A 1 -50.09 -23.20 -23.99
C MET A 1 -48.79 -22.91 -24.75
N GLU A 2 -48.82 -22.81 -26.10
CA GLU A 2 -47.62 -22.55 -26.91
C GLU A 2 -46.98 -21.12 -26.71
N LYS A 3 -47.85 -20.09 -26.53
CA LYS A 3 -47.38 -18.72 -26.22
C LYS A 3 -46.75 -18.58 -24.82
N ASP A 4 -47.26 -19.29 -23.85
CA ASP A 4 -46.75 -19.24 -22.48
C ASP A 4 -45.37 -19.91 -22.34
N THR A 5 -45.11 -20.96 -23.11
CA THR A 5 -43.80 -21.61 -23.20
C THR A 5 -42.77 -20.72 -23.92
N ALA A 6 -43.15 -19.96 -24.93
CA ALA A 6 -42.29 -19.03 -25.65
C ALA A 6 -41.91 -17.83 -24.76
N ILE A 7 -42.83 -17.27 -24.00
CA ILE A 7 -42.59 -16.18 -23.04
C ILE A 7 -41.63 -16.67 -21.92
N GLY A 8 -41.87 -17.86 -21.36
CA GLY A 8 -41.03 -18.43 -20.34
C GLY A 8 -39.57 -18.67 -20.82
N SER A 9 -39.39 -19.11 -22.06
CA SER A 9 -38.08 -19.31 -22.65
C SER A 9 -37.32 -17.98 -22.90
N GLN A 10 -38.02 -16.94 -23.27
CA GLN A 10 -37.47 -15.60 -23.46
C GLN A 10 -37.02 -15.00 -22.11
N ILE A 11 -37.83 -15.08 -21.07
CA ILE A 11 -37.51 -14.63 -19.73
C ILE A 11 -36.25 -15.37 -19.19
N LEU A 12 -36.17 -16.67 -19.37
CA LEU A 12 -35.01 -17.45 -18.95
C LEU A 12 -33.75 -17.06 -19.73
N LYS A 13 -33.85 -16.77 -21.01
CA LYS A 13 -32.73 -16.31 -21.82
C LYS A 13 -32.24 -14.93 -21.35
N GLU A 14 -33.14 -13.97 -21.15
CA GLU A 14 -32.81 -12.65 -20.64
C GLU A 14 -32.17 -12.72 -19.23
N ALA A 15 -32.76 -13.50 -18.32
CA ALA A 15 -32.22 -13.70 -16.99
C ALA A 15 -30.79 -14.28 -17.02
N ARG A 16 -30.50 -15.21 -17.92
CA ARG A 16 -29.16 -15.78 -18.13
C ARG A 16 -28.20 -14.74 -18.67
N GLU A 17 -28.60 -13.91 -19.62
CA GLU A 17 -27.80 -12.83 -20.19
C GLU A 17 -27.44 -11.79 -19.12
N TRP A 18 -28.41 -11.39 -18.30
CA TRP A 18 -28.19 -10.50 -17.15
C TRP A 18 -27.23 -11.11 -16.13
N LEU A 19 -27.42 -12.37 -15.79
CA LEU A 19 -26.53 -13.08 -14.87
C LEU A 19 -25.09 -13.14 -15.40
N GLN A 20 -24.91 -13.42 -16.68
CA GLN A 20 -23.59 -13.42 -17.32
C GLN A 20 -22.95 -12.04 -17.29
N ALA A 21 -23.71 -10.98 -17.59
CA ALA A 21 -23.21 -9.60 -17.53
C ALA A 21 -22.76 -9.22 -16.12
N ILE A 22 -23.52 -9.59 -15.08
CA ILE A 22 -23.18 -9.35 -13.69
C ILE A 22 -21.89 -10.10 -13.31
N ILE A 23 -21.79 -11.37 -13.69
CA ILE A 23 -20.57 -12.16 -13.41
C ILE A 23 -19.33 -11.52 -14.06
N VAL A 24 -19.44 -11.13 -15.33
CA VAL A 24 -18.33 -10.47 -16.04
C VAL A 24 -17.98 -9.15 -15.36
N ALA A 25 -18.96 -8.33 -15.00
CA ALA A 25 -18.74 -7.06 -14.31
C ALA A 25 -18.03 -7.27 -12.95
N LEU A 26 -18.43 -8.27 -12.18
CA LEU A 26 -17.79 -8.60 -10.90
C LEU A 26 -16.33 -9.07 -11.09
N ILE A 27 -16.06 -9.90 -12.11
CA ILE A 27 -14.71 -10.34 -12.44
C ILE A 27 -13.83 -9.14 -12.82
N VAL A 28 -14.32 -8.26 -13.69
CA VAL A 28 -13.58 -7.06 -14.10
C VAL A 28 -13.33 -6.14 -12.91
N ALA A 29 -14.33 -5.90 -12.07
CA ALA A 29 -14.18 -5.08 -10.87
C ALA A 29 -13.14 -5.69 -9.91
N MET A 30 -13.16 -7.00 -9.70
CA MET A 30 -12.20 -7.70 -8.86
C MET A 30 -10.77 -7.62 -9.42
N LEU A 31 -10.59 -7.83 -10.72
CA LEU A 31 -9.28 -7.70 -11.36
C LEU A 31 -8.74 -6.26 -11.27
N THR A 32 -9.59 -5.28 -11.48
CA THR A 32 -9.22 -3.86 -11.31
C THR A 32 -8.75 -3.57 -9.89
N HIS A 33 -9.46 -4.07 -8.89
CA HIS A 33 -9.10 -3.88 -7.48
C HIS A 33 -7.79 -4.61 -7.12
N ILE A 34 -7.58 -5.82 -7.63
CA ILE A 34 -6.37 -6.60 -7.34
C ILE A 34 -5.13 -5.98 -7.99
N PHE A 35 -5.22 -5.51 -9.25
CA PHE A 35 -4.04 -5.18 -10.05
C PHE A 35 -3.86 -3.69 -10.38
N ILE A 36 -4.90 -2.87 -10.26
CA ILE A 36 -4.84 -1.48 -10.72
C ILE A 36 -4.96 -0.49 -9.58
N VAL A 37 -6.05 -0.56 -8.82
CA VAL A 37 -6.40 0.46 -7.82
C VAL A 37 -7.04 -0.17 -6.60
N GLN A 38 -6.56 0.23 -5.42
CA GLN A 38 -7.08 -0.24 -4.14
C GLN A 38 -7.45 0.95 -3.25
N PRO A 39 -8.73 1.13 -2.91
CA PRO A 39 -9.12 2.07 -1.86
C PRO A 39 -8.73 1.49 -0.49
N THR A 40 -8.19 2.32 0.38
CA THR A 40 -7.84 1.95 1.76
C THR A 40 -8.08 3.09 2.72
N ARG A 41 -8.00 2.81 4.01
CA ARG A 41 -8.14 3.81 5.08
C ARG A 41 -6.87 3.86 5.91
N VAL A 42 -6.45 5.07 6.28
CA VAL A 42 -5.34 5.26 7.21
C VAL A 42 -5.74 4.78 8.60
N SER A 43 -4.90 3.96 9.21
CA SER A 43 -5.01 3.54 10.60
C SER A 43 -3.69 3.84 11.32
N GLY A 44 -3.76 4.67 12.33
CA GLY A 44 -2.59 5.08 13.13
C GLY A 44 -2.04 6.46 12.76
N GLU A 45 -0.98 6.85 13.47
CA GLU A 45 -0.44 8.21 13.51
C GLU A 45 0.94 8.35 12.84
N SER A 46 1.46 7.27 12.26
CA SER A 46 2.86 7.22 11.78
C SER A 46 3.15 8.15 10.59
N MET A 47 2.12 8.62 9.90
CA MET A 47 2.22 9.53 8.75
C MET A 47 1.71 10.94 9.04
N GLU A 48 1.41 11.26 10.32
CA GLU A 48 1.07 12.64 10.70
C GLU A 48 2.31 13.57 10.55
N ASP A 49 2.17 14.83 10.07
CA ASP A 49 0.92 15.54 9.79
C ASP A 49 0.40 15.34 8.34
N THR A 50 1.03 14.52 7.52
CA THR A 50 0.65 14.34 6.10
C THR A 50 -0.67 13.61 5.93
N LEU A 51 -0.84 12.49 6.65
CA LEU A 51 -2.05 11.67 6.65
C LEU A 51 -2.55 11.48 8.07
N HIS A 52 -3.86 11.60 8.26
CA HIS A 52 -4.51 11.48 9.55
C HIS A 52 -5.29 10.16 9.64
N ASN A 53 -5.46 9.70 10.87
CA ASN A 53 -6.26 8.51 11.13
C ASN A 53 -7.68 8.67 10.55
N GLY A 54 -8.14 7.66 9.80
CA GLY A 54 -9.44 7.67 9.14
C GLY A 54 -9.46 8.26 7.73
N ASP A 55 -8.38 8.89 7.25
CA ASP A 55 -8.29 9.40 5.89
C ASP A 55 -8.46 8.27 4.86
N PHE A 56 -9.08 8.60 3.71
CA PHE A 56 -9.22 7.68 2.60
C PHE A 56 -8.09 7.86 1.60
N LEU A 57 -7.49 6.76 1.22
CA LEU A 57 -6.42 6.70 0.23
C LEU A 57 -6.86 5.87 -0.97
N LEU A 58 -6.49 6.34 -2.15
CA LEU A 58 -6.57 5.56 -3.38
C LEU A 58 -5.16 5.16 -3.78
N ILE A 59 -4.89 3.88 -3.79
CA ILE A 59 -3.56 3.32 -4.02
C ILE A 59 -3.49 2.78 -5.45
N SER A 60 -2.54 3.27 -6.23
CA SER A 60 -2.19 2.69 -7.53
C SER A 60 -1.27 1.50 -7.32
N LYS A 61 -1.66 0.35 -7.84
CA LYS A 61 -0.85 -0.90 -7.81
C LYS A 61 0.02 -1.05 -9.07
N TRP A 62 -0.06 -0.11 -9.98
CA TRP A 62 0.66 -0.18 -11.26
C TRP A 62 2.17 -0.36 -11.08
N SER A 63 2.78 0.42 -10.18
CA SER A 63 4.20 0.31 -9.87
C SER A 63 4.57 -1.06 -9.30
N HIS A 64 3.71 -1.65 -8.47
CA HIS A 64 3.88 -3.00 -7.93
C HIS A 64 3.85 -4.06 -9.04
N VAL A 65 2.85 -3.99 -9.92
CA VAL A 65 2.70 -4.92 -11.07
C VAL A 65 3.90 -4.83 -12.02
N MET A 66 4.39 -3.62 -12.28
CA MET A 66 5.56 -3.37 -13.16
C MET A 66 6.89 -3.58 -12.43
N ARG A 67 6.89 -3.82 -11.12
CA ARG A 67 8.07 -3.93 -10.25
C ARG A 67 8.99 -2.71 -10.31
N ASP A 68 8.39 -1.54 -10.47
CA ASP A 68 9.12 -0.28 -10.51
C ASP A 68 9.57 0.13 -9.11
N ILE A 69 10.81 0.61 -8.99
CA ILE A 69 11.31 1.19 -7.74
C ILE A 69 10.64 2.56 -7.55
N PRO A 70 9.92 2.80 -6.45
CA PRO A 70 9.27 4.08 -6.18
C PRO A 70 10.27 5.24 -6.15
N ASN A 71 9.79 6.44 -6.44
CA ASN A 71 10.62 7.63 -6.36
C ASN A 71 10.80 8.11 -4.92
N TYR A 72 11.78 8.99 -4.71
CA TYR A 72 11.94 9.68 -3.43
C TYR A 72 10.65 10.42 -3.07
N GLU A 73 10.34 10.41 -1.78
CA GLU A 73 9.17 11.05 -1.19
C GLU A 73 7.82 10.47 -1.60
N ASP A 74 7.78 9.46 -2.49
CA ASP A 74 6.54 8.73 -2.74
C ASP A 74 6.00 8.13 -1.44
N ILE A 75 4.70 8.31 -1.20
CA ILE A 75 3.98 7.61 -0.14
C ILE A 75 3.55 6.24 -0.69
N VAL A 76 4.00 5.18 -0.03
CA VAL A 76 3.82 3.80 -0.46
C VAL A 76 3.12 2.97 0.60
N ILE A 77 2.41 1.95 0.14
CA ILE A 77 1.89 0.88 0.98
C ILE A 77 2.88 -0.26 0.92
N ILE A 78 3.29 -0.75 2.08
CA ILE A 78 4.26 -1.85 2.20
C ILE A 78 3.70 -3.02 3.00
N ASP A 79 4.16 -4.23 2.67
CA ASP A 79 4.09 -5.39 3.55
C ASP A 79 5.29 -5.33 4.52
N SER A 80 5.02 -5.21 5.82
CA SER A 80 6.06 -5.08 6.84
C SER A 80 6.81 -6.36 7.15
N ARG A 81 6.35 -7.50 6.65
CA ARG A 81 6.97 -8.83 6.82
C ARG A 81 8.15 -9.03 5.87
N VAL A 82 9.11 -8.12 5.89
CA VAL A 82 10.25 -8.05 4.96
C VAL A 82 11.18 -9.28 4.96
N GLN A 83 11.05 -10.15 5.96
CA GLN A 83 11.81 -11.40 6.05
C GLN A 83 11.15 -12.59 5.33
N ARG A 84 9.92 -12.42 4.87
CA ARG A 84 9.15 -13.43 4.15
C ARG A 84 9.26 -13.17 2.66
N GLU A 85 9.54 -14.19 1.85
CA GLU A 85 9.41 -14.08 0.39
C GLU A 85 7.95 -13.94 -0.01
N ARG A 86 7.64 -12.94 -0.83
CA ARG A 86 6.32 -12.77 -1.45
C ARG A 86 6.23 -13.55 -2.76
N SER A 87 5.02 -14.00 -3.07
CA SER A 87 4.69 -14.66 -4.33
C SER A 87 3.46 -14.00 -4.96
N TRP A 88 3.25 -14.22 -6.25
CA TRP A 88 2.07 -13.74 -6.96
C TRP A 88 0.73 -14.20 -6.32
N LYS A 89 0.76 -15.32 -5.57
CA LYS A 89 -0.41 -15.81 -4.82
C LYS A 89 -0.82 -14.84 -3.72
N ASP A 90 0.15 -14.19 -3.08
CA ASP A 90 -0.12 -13.20 -2.04
C ASP A 90 -0.88 -12.00 -2.61
N ASP A 91 -0.53 -11.57 -3.83
CA ASP A 91 -1.17 -10.44 -4.52
C ASP A 91 -2.64 -10.68 -4.86
N VAL A 92 -3.04 -11.96 -4.99
CA VAL A 92 -4.42 -12.37 -5.24
C VAL A 92 -5.14 -12.70 -3.93
N MET A 93 -4.49 -13.45 -3.04
CA MET A 93 -5.14 -13.97 -1.83
C MET A 93 -5.33 -12.90 -0.75
N GLU A 94 -4.37 -11.99 -0.57
CA GLU A 94 -4.49 -10.95 0.46
C GLU A 94 -5.69 -10.01 0.24
N PRO A 95 -5.95 -9.47 -0.97
CA PRO A 95 -7.18 -8.71 -1.22
C PRO A 95 -8.46 -9.52 -0.96
N LEU A 96 -8.49 -10.81 -1.34
CA LEU A 96 -9.64 -11.68 -1.09
C LEU A 96 -9.86 -11.91 0.40
N MET A 97 -8.80 -12.13 1.17
CA MET A 97 -8.87 -12.27 2.63
C MET A 97 -9.31 -10.97 3.29
N ASN A 98 -8.87 -9.82 2.79
CA ASN A 98 -9.32 -8.52 3.27
C ASN A 98 -10.82 -8.31 3.05
N TYR A 99 -11.39 -8.77 1.93
CA TYR A 99 -12.85 -8.78 1.75
C TYR A 99 -13.54 -9.73 2.72
N ALA A 100 -12.99 -10.92 2.92
CA ALA A 100 -13.54 -11.87 3.90
C ALA A 100 -13.49 -11.32 5.32
N SER A 101 -12.49 -10.50 5.67
CA SER A 101 -12.34 -9.88 6.99
C SER A 101 -13.45 -8.86 7.32
N VAL A 102 -14.14 -8.33 6.32
CA VAL A 102 -15.33 -7.49 6.53
C VAL A 102 -16.44 -8.28 7.24
N VAL A 103 -16.55 -9.58 6.92
CA VAL A 103 -17.54 -10.51 7.54
C VAL A 103 -16.93 -11.23 8.75
N VAL A 104 -15.64 -11.53 8.70
CA VAL A 104 -14.91 -12.27 9.74
C VAL A 104 -13.71 -11.42 10.21
N PRO A 105 -13.89 -10.51 11.19
CA PRO A 105 -12.85 -9.55 11.61
C PRO A 105 -11.53 -10.19 12.07
N SER A 106 -11.54 -11.44 12.50
CA SER A 106 -10.33 -12.18 12.90
C SER A 106 -9.34 -12.45 11.75
N LEU A 107 -9.74 -12.22 10.50
CA LEU A 107 -8.90 -12.35 9.31
C LEU A 107 -8.16 -11.05 8.95
N GLN A 108 -8.39 -9.96 9.67
CA GLN A 108 -7.76 -8.68 9.40
C GLN A 108 -6.27 -8.73 9.76
N GLY A 109 -5.40 -8.63 8.75
CA GLY A 109 -3.96 -8.53 8.93
C GLY A 109 -3.54 -7.10 9.30
N HIS A 110 -2.51 -6.98 10.17
CA HIS A 110 -1.95 -5.69 10.60
C HIS A 110 -0.58 -5.41 9.97
N ASP A 111 -0.20 -6.18 8.96
CA ASP A 111 1.15 -6.18 8.39
C ASP A 111 1.33 -5.15 7.26
N VAL A 112 0.26 -4.45 6.88
CA VAL A 112 0.28 -3.47 5.79
C VAL A 112 0.42 -2.06 6.38
N TRP A 113 1.50 -1.39 6.01
CA TRP A 113 1.84 -0.06 6.52
C TRP A 113 1.92 0.98 5.41
N VAL A 114 1.58 2.23 5.76
CA VAL A 114 1.77 3.42 4.90
C VAL A 114 3.05 4.11 5.35
N LYS A 115 3.99 4.35 4.43
CA LYS A 115 5.29 4.99 4.71
C LYS A 115 5.73 5.85 3.53
N ARG A 116 6.76 6.68 3.76
CA ARG A 116 7.40 7.50 2.72
C ARG A 116 8.76 6.92 2.33
N VAL A 117 9.06 6.93 1.03
CA VAL A 117 10.36 6.49 0.51
C VAL A 117 11.41 7.55 0.79
N ILE A 118 12.43 7.18 1.55
CA ILE A 118 13.55 8.04 1.96
C ILE A 118 14.84 7.67 1.23
N GLY A 119 15.07 6.38 0.99
CA GLY A 119 16.25 5.88 0.29
C GLY A 119 15.87 4.89 -0.81
N ARG A 120 16.63 4.94 -1.90
CA ARG A 120 16.54 4.06 -3.08
C ARG A 120 17.81 3.22 -3.20
N PRO A 121 17.82 2.17 -4.05
CA PRO A 121 19.00 1.33 -4.25
C PRO A 121 20.26 2.17 -4.50
N GLY A 122 21.35 1.81 -3.78
CA GLY A 122 22.63 2.50 -3.85
C GLY A 122 22.78 3.73 -2.94
N ASP A 123 21.72 4.25 -2.35
CA ASP A 123 21.81 5.39 -1.43
C ASP A 123 22.50 5.00 -0.13
N THR A 124 23.36 5.89 0.35
CA THR A 124 23.95 5.83 1.70
C THR A 124 23.15 6.76 2.62
N LEU A 125 22.58 6.21 3.69
CA LEU A 125 21.80 6.94 4.68
C LEU A 125 22.55 7.04 5.99
N GLU A 126 22.52 8.22 6.60
CA GLU A 126 23.06 8.51 7.94
C GLU A 126 21.95 9.14 8.78
N PHE A 127 21.94 8.81 10.06
CA PHE A 127 20.98 9.31 11.04
C PHE A 127 21.73 9.99 12.16
N LYS A 128 21.88 11.29 12.06
CA LYS A 128 22.68 12.09 13.01
C LYS A 128 22.06 13.48 13.19
N GLU A 129 22.33 14.07 14.34
CA GLU A 129 21.85 15.42 14.69
C GLU A 129 20.34 15.58 14.59
N GLY A 130 19.60 14.48 14.79
CA GLY A 130 18.13 14.47 14.68
C GLY A 130 17.57 14.55 13.25
N HIS A 131 18.40 14.34 12.24
CA HIS A 131 18.06 14.43 10.82
C HIS A 131 18.51 13.21 10.03
N VAL A 132 17.90 13.03 8.85
CA VAL A 132 18.35 12.07 7.86
C VAL A 132 19.26 12.78 6.87
N TRP A 133 20.41 12.13 6.61
CA TRP A 133 21.34 12.53 5.55
C TRP A 133 21.35 11.42 4.49
N ARG A 134 21.31 11.82 3.24
CA ARG A 134 21.37 10.88 2.10
C ARG A 134 22.50 11.32 1.18
N ASN A 135 23.43 10.39 0.93
CA ASN A 135 24.63 10.61 0.11
C ASN A 135 25.43 11.84 0.56
N GLY A 136 25.60 11.99 1.88
CA GLY A 136 26.32 13.10 2.50
C GLY A 136 25.56 14.43 2.55
N THR A 137 24.32 14.49 2.04
CA THR A 137 23.50 15.71 2.05
C THR A 137 22.35 15.58 3.03
N LYS A 138 22.17 16.56 3.92
CA LYS A 138 21.03 16.63 4.82
C LYS A 138 19.74 16.80 4.03
N LEU A 139 18.75 15.94 4.32
CA LEU A 139 17.44 16.04 3.67
C LEU A 139 16.65 17.24 4.22
N ASN A 140 15.97 17.93 3.30
CA ASN A 140 15.00 18.97 3.67
C ASN A 140 13.60 18.35 3.73
N GLU A 141 13.17 17.94 4.92
CA GLU A 141 11.97 17.12 5.12
C GLU A 141 10.83 17.96 5.72
N MET A 142 10.20 18.81 4.90
CA MET A 142 9.12 19.71 5.34
C MET A 142 7.83 18.96 5.73
N TYR A 143 7.72 17.68 5.39
CA TYR A 143 6.58 16.82 5.71
C TYR A 143 6.67 16.16 7.10
N THR A 144 7.82 16.26 7.76
CA THR A 144 7.97 15.70 9.12
C THR A 144 7.42 16.66 10.16
N LYS A 145 6.95 16.13 11.30
CA LYS A 145 6.68 16.94 12.48
C LYS A 145 7.94 17.70 12.89
N LYS A 146 7.76 18.89 13.44
CA LYS A 146 8.87 19.79 13.87
C LYS A 146 9.73 19.23 15.02
N GLU A 147 9.40 18.05 15.52
CA GLU A 147 10.17 17.40 16.57
C GLU A 147 11.46 16.81 16.02
N THR A 148 12.57 17.05 16.73
CA THR A 148 13.84 16.41 16.42
C THR A 148 13.72 14.89 16.51
N MET A 149 14.17 14.19 15.49
CA MET A 149 14.18 12.74 15.48
C MET A 149 15.10 12.19 16.56
N LYS A 150 14.59 11.29 17.41
CA LYS A 150 15.36 10.68 18.51
C LYS A 150 16.24 9.50 18.08
N PHE A 151 15.98 8.97 16.86
CA PHE A 151 16.74 7.84 16.34
C PHE A 151 18.10 8.30 15.79
N GLU A 152 19.18 7.68 16.27
CA GLU A 152 20.55 7.88 15.79
C GLU A 152 21.20 6.54 15.52
N ARG A 153 22.11 6.52 14.57
CA ARG A 153 22.89 5.34 14.23
C ARG A 153 24.35 5.75 13.95
N SER A 154 25.29 5.06 14.60
CA SER A 154 26.71 5.40 14.53
C SER A 154 27.34 5.15 13.15
N LEU A 155 26.82 4.22 12.38
CA LEU A 155 27.35 3.85 11.07
C LEU A 155 26.32 4.10 9.97
N PRO A 156 26.78 4.61 8.82
CA PRO A 156 25.95 4.72 7.62
C PRO A 156 25.41 3.35 7.19
N ILE A 157 24.28 3.36 6.51
CA ILE A 157 23.70 2.18 5.86
C ILE A 157 23.55 2.44 4.38
N THR A 158 23.83 1.44 3.54
CA THR A 158 23.61 1.53 2.10
C THR A 158 22.41 0.68 1.73
N VAL A 159 21.48 1.26 0.98
CA VAL A 159 20.26 0.57 0.52
C VAL A 159 20.68 -0.44 -0.56
N PRO A 160 20.40 -1.75 -0.37
CA PRO A 160 20.76 -2.77 -1.35
C PRO A 160 19.95 -2.62 -2.66
N GLU A 161 20.48 -3.22 -3.73
CA GLU A 161 19.74 -3.35 -4.99
C GLU A 161 18.38 -4.04 -4.77
N GLY A 162 17.35 -3.59 -5.48
CA GLY A 162 16.00 -4.12 -5.38
C GLY A 162 15.27 -3.81 -4.07
N HIS A 163 15.81 -2.92 -3.22
CA HIS A 163 15.19 -2.53 -1.94
C HIS A 163 14.98 -1.02 -1.87
N VAL A 164 14.09 -0.63 -0.97
CA VAL A 164 13.90 0.78 -0.58
C VAL A 164 14.01 0.93 0.93
N PHE A 165 14.32 2.14 1.38
CA PHE A 165 14.27 2.51 2.78
C PHE A 165 13.11 3.49 2.98
N VAL A 166 12.18 3.14 3.85
CA VAL A 166 10.96 3.91 4.07
C VAL A 166 10.85 4.35 5.52
N MET A 167 10.28 5.53 5.74
CA MET A 167 10.05 6.07 7.08
C MET A 167 8.65 6.66 7.20
N GLY A 168 8.12 6.69 8.42
CA GLY A 168 6.93 7.49 8.71
C GLY A 168 7.27 8.97 8.84
N ASP A 169 6.33 9.83 8.50
CA ASP A 169 6.50 11.28 8.64
C ASP A 169 6.52 11.70 10.12
N ASN A 170 5.75 11.00 10.96
CA ASN A 170 5.84 11.10 12.42
C ASN A 170 7.03 10.30 12.95
N ARG A 171 8.23 10.81 12.79
CA ARG A 171 9.52 10.16 13.04
C ARG A 171 9.64 9.46 14.39
N ASN A 172 9.13 10.07 15.44
CA ASN A 172 9.24 9.54 16.80
C ASN A 172 8.12 8.56 17.17
N HIS A 173 7.07 8.46 16.33
CA HIS A 173 5.91 7.59 16.53
C HIS A 173 5.66 6.70 15.30
N SER A 174 6.72 6.14 14.74
CA SER A 174 6.63 5.27 13.56
C SER A 174 7.50 4.04 13.72
N SER A 175 6.91 2.87 13.53
CA SER A 175 7.64 1.64 13.17
C SER A 175 7.86 1.65 11.66
N ASP A 176 9.13 1.56 11.21
CA ASP A 176 9.51 1.65 9.80
C ASP A 176 10.88 0.99 9.55
N SER A 177 11.52 1.27 8.42
CA SER A 177 12.79 0.65 8.02
C SER A 177 13.93 0.83 9.03
N ARG A 178 13.85 1.76 9.94
CA ARG A 178 14.81 1.89 11.05
C ARG A 178 14.81 0.66 11.95
N PHE A 179 13.67 -0.05 12.01
CA PHE A 179 13.44 -1.21 12.89
C PHE A 179 13.31 -2.52 12.10
N ILE A 180 12.60 -2.52 10.95
CA ILE A 180 12.38 -3.73 10.16
C ILE A 180 13.47 -3.96 9.09
N GLY A 181 14.33 -2.96 8.84
CA GLY A 181 15.33 -3.01 7.77
C GLY A 181 14.82 -2.56 6.41
N PHE A 182 15.55 -2.93 5.38
CA PHE A 182 15.24 -2.58 4.00
C PHE A 182 13.98 -3.32 3.53
N VAL A 183 13.14 -2.64 2.75
CA VAL A 183 11.91 -3.20 2.18
C VAL A 183 12.20 -3.65 0.75
N PRO A 184 12.06 -4.95 0.43
CA PRO A 184 12.18 -5.44 -0.94
C PRO A 184 11.14 -4.76 -1.85
N ALA A 185 11.47 -4.55 -3.11
CA ALA A 185 10.60 -3.86 -4.07
C ALA A 185 9.26 -4.59 -4.27
N ASP A 186 9.23 -5.92 -4.18
CA ASP A 186 8.01 -6.73 -4.25
C ASP A 186 7.13 -6.63 -3.00
N HIS A 187 7.66 -6.12 -1.88
CA HIS A 187 6.90 -5.77 -0.67
C HIS A 187 6.27 -4.38 -0.74
N VAL A 188 6.57 -3.59 -1.78
CA VAL A 188 5.90 -2.32 -2.05
C VAL A 188 4.61 -2.63 -2.82
N LEU A 189 3.48 -2.68 -2.12
CA LEU A 189 2.18 -3.12 -2.66
C LEU A 189 1.52 -2.09 -3.57
N GLY A 190 1.95 -0.83 -3.50
CA GLY A 190 1.46 0.24 -4.33
C GLY A 190 1.86 1.61 -3.82
N LYS A 191 1.51 2.62 -4.61
CA LYS A 191 1.82 4.04 -4.37
C LYS A 191 0.54 4.83 -4.19
N LEU A 192 0.56 5.81 -3.29
CA LEU A 192 -0.54 6.77 -3.12
C LEU A 192 -0.79 7.53 -4.42
N ALA A 193 -1.99 7.37 -4.99
CA ALA A 193 -2.44 8.10 -6.17
C ALA A 193 -3.31 9.31 -5.77
N TYR A 194 -4.16 9.15 -4.77
CA TYR A 194 -5.05 10.21 -4.32
C TYR A 194 -5.36 10.07 -2.82
N HIS A 195 -5.50 11.22 -2.15
CA HIS A 195 -5.81 11.32 -0.72
C HIS A 195 -7.06 12.18 -0.51
N ILE A 196 -8.00 11.68 0.26
CA ILE A 196 -9.19 12.40 0.69
C ILE A 196 -9.16 12.47 2.21
N ARG A 197 -9.02 13.67 2.73
CA ARG A 197 -9.06 13.89 4.18
C ARG A 197 -10.43 13.55 4.73
N ASN A 198 -10.47 12.80 5.81
CA ASN A 198 -11.70 12.54 6.53
C ASN A 198 -12.17 13.85 7.21
N PRO A 199 -13.39 14.35 6.94
CA PRO A 199 -13.89 15.59 7.53
C PRO A 199 -14.36 15.45 8.98
N PHE A 200 -14.37 14.22 9.55
CA PHE A 200 -14.93 13.92 10.89
C PHE A 200 -13.85 13.42 11.86
#